data_d947988b78b52c7dd13446b5741efa31
#
_entry.id   d947988b78b52c7dd13446b5741efa31
#
_cell.length_a   1.000
_cell.length_b   1.000
_cell.length_c   1.000
_cell.angle_alpha   90.00
_cell.angle_beta   90.00
_cell.angle_gamma   90.00
#
_symmetry.space_group_name_H-M   'P 1'
#
loop_
_entity.id
_entity.type
_entity.pdbx_description
1 polymer ?
#
loop_
_entity_poly.entity_id
_entity_poly.type
_entity_poly.pdbx_seq_one_letter_code
_entity_poly.pdbx_strand_id
1 'polypeptide(L)'
;MKKLWKSLILTALVMALATGAALADSISFDGTVTAAYTHEIYADNSAQVEHVPVIVGQQVKAGETIALLRTTKIYAEEDGTVAAVFGKTGDLTDTLIARYGAALYLESTVTYTIAGSTQYAYDAVDTKLVHVGEKVALRSRTESSRTGEGVIVSVEGDSYTVHVTSGEFLVGESVSIYRGSDYQDAQRIGRGPIARGADTAVTGAGRIVSVAVKAGDAVKRGDLLMETLVGTGDNPVIASDVDGVIAQIIAAQGAALEENAVVAVIWPKDAMQIEIEVNENDLTFVHLGDLVNLLFDWEVERSATSTGTVKSISAISSAGSDDVVYTAIIAFEPDDAIRYGMSVTVTTTDGAQAVDAEGSDAE
;
A
#
# COMPACT_ATOMS: atom_id res chain seq x y z
N MET A 1 -1.79 86.98 -36.86
CA MET A 1 -0.82 86.04 -37.44
C MET A 1 0.08 85.31 -36.41
N LYS A 2 0.41 85.87 -35.24
CA LYS A 2 1.29 85.21 -34.24
C LYS A 2 0.61 84.13 -33.39
N LYS A 3 -0.71 84.06 -33.32
CA LYS A 3 -1.44 83.02 -32.56
C LYS A 3 -1.69 81.74 -33.34
N LEU A 4 -1.77 81.79 -34.66
CA LEU A 4 -1.96 80.61 -35.53
C LEU A 4 -0.66 79.79 -35.71
N TRP A 5 0.48 80.41 -35.59
CA TRP A 5 1.75 79.68 -35.76
C TRP A 5 2.16 78.90 -34.49
N LYS A 6 1.73 79.34 -33.26
CA LYS A 6 1.95 78.59 -32.04
C LYS A 6 1.09 77.38 -31.97
N SER A 7 -0.14 77.36 -32.52
CA SER A 7 -1.02 76.20 -32.58
C SER A 7 -0.52 75.16 -33.60
N LEU A 8 0.12 75.58 -34.68
CA LEU A 8 0.64 74.62 -35.69
C LEU A 8 1.93 73.90 -35.22
N ILE A 9 2.74 74.53 -34.37
CA ILE A 9 3.95 73.92 -33.79
C ILE A 9 3.58 72.97 -32.65
N LEU A 10 2.52 73.25 -31.90
CA LEU A 10 2.06 72.35 -30.83
C LEU A 10 1.40 71.08 -31.38
N THR A 11 0.66 71.19 -32.51
CA THR A 11 0.08 69.97 -33.16
C THR A 11 1.15 69.18 -33.91
N ALA A 12 2.21 69.74 -34.43
CA ALA A 12 3.32 68.99 -35.03
C ALA A 12 4.19 68.30 -33.96
N LEU A 13 4.31 68.81 -32.72
CA LEU A 13 5.07 68.24 -31.67
C LEU A 13 4.28 67.08 -30.98
N VAL A 14 2.93 67.14 -30.95
CA VAL A 14 2.08 66.03 -30.42
C VAL A 14 2.00 64.90 -31.47
N MET A 15 2.12 65.17 -32.76
CA MET A 15 2.14 64.11 -33.78
C MET A 15 3.49 63.40 -33.91
N ALA A 16 4.59 63.99 -33.42
CA ALA A 16 5.93 63.37 -33.43
C ALA A 16 6.17 62.44 -32.22
N LEU A 17 5.32 62.52 -31.23
CA LEU A 17 5.37 61.54 -30.04
C LEU A 17 4.51 60.34 -30.26
N ALA A 18 3.74 60.17 -31.32
CA ALA A 18 2.85 59.05 -31.56
C ALA A 18 3.39 58.01 -32.55
N THR A 19 4.64 58.10 -32.97
CA THR A 19 5.27 57.15 -33.91
C THR A 19 6.52 56.52 -33.34
N GLY A 20 6.34 55.86 -32.21
CA GLY A 20 7.39 55.08 -31.56
C GLY A 20 6.84 53.87 -30.83
N ALA A 21 5.72 53.32 -31.26
CA ALA A 21 5.46 51.90 -30.94
C ALA A 21 6.36 51.10 -31.90
N ALA A 22 7.60 50.84 -31.48
CA ALA A 22 8.36 49.76 -32.07
C ALA A 22 7.46 48.52 -32.00
N LEU A 23 7.10 47.98 -33.15
CA LEU A 23 6.56 46.64 -33.20
C LEU A 23 7.68 45.75 -32.67
N ALA A 24 7.58 45.35 -31.43
CA ALA A 24 8.44 44.33 -30.90
C ALA A 24 8.21 43.07 -31.77
N ASP A 25 9.25 42.62 -32.47
CA ASP A 25 9.22 41.36 -33.21
C ASP A 25 9.07 40.24 -32.19
N SER A 26 7.83 39.81 -31.96
CA SER A 26 7.55 38.64 -31.11
C SER A 26 7.68 37.37 -31.94
N ILE A 27 8.52 36.47 -31.52
CA ILE A 27 8.65 35.13 -32.13
C ILE A 27 7.90 34.13 -31.27
N SER A 28 7.22 33.18 -31.94
CA SER A 28 6.48 32.12 -31.30
C SER A 28 7.10 30.76 -31.61
N PHE A 29 7.18 29.92 -30.60
CA PHE A 29 7.69 28.55 -30.67
C PHE A 29 6.61 27.59 -30.20
N ASP A 30 6.57 26.42 -30.83
CA ASP A 30 5.76 25.32 -30.34
C ASP A 30 6.51 24.61 -29.20
N GLY A 31 5.83 24.44 -28.07
CA GLY A 31 6.38 23.78 -26.89
C GLY A 31 5.52 22.63 -26.43
N THR A 32 6.10 21.80 -25.61
CA THR A 32 5.42 20.65 -24.96
C THR A 32 5.73 20.64 -23.48
N VAL A 33 4.72 20.33 -22.68
CA VAL A 33 4.88 20.13 -21.22
C VAL A 33 5.60 18.80 -20.98
N THR A 34 6.79 18.86 -20.40
CA THR A 34 7.64 17.72 -20.09
C THR A 34 7.97 17.64 -18.60
N ALA A 35 8.61 16.54 -18.15
CA ALA A 35 9.09 16.40 -16.79
C ALA A 35 10.59 16.70 -16.71
N ALA A 36 10.99 17.61 -15.82
CA ALA A 36 12.40 17.93 -15.56
C ALA A 36 13.14 16.73 -14.91
N TYR A 37 12.43 15.96 -14.11
CA TYR A 37 12.94 14.75 -13.43
C TYR A 37 11.81 13.77 -13.17
N THR A 38 12.18 12.53 -12.87
CA THR A 38 11.26 11.48 -12.46
C THR A 38 11.51 11.12 -10.99
N HIS A 39 10.48 10.66 -10.34
CA HIS A 39 10.54 10.17 -8.97
C HIS A 39 10.21 8.68 -8.93
N GLU A 40 11.08 7.89 -8.35
CA GLU A 40 10.92 6.44 -8.24
C GLU A 40 10.34 6.09 -6.88
N ILE A 41 9.28 5.29 -6.87
CA ILE A 41 8.69 4.72 -5.65
C ILE A 41 9.31 3.37 -5.40
N TYR A 42 9.87 3.19 -4.21
CA TYR A 42 10.56 1.97 -3.80
C TYR A 42 9.71 1.13 -2.85
N ALA A 43 9.97 -0.17 -2.86
CA ALA A 43 9.43 -1.09 -1.87
C ALA A 43 10.25 -1.00 -0.58
N ASP A 44 9.62 -0.60 0.53
CA ASP A 44 10.26 -0.58 1.86
C ASP A 44 10.50 -1.99 2.39
N ASN A 45 9.78 -2.99 1.88
CA ASN A 45 9.77 -4.36 2.36
C ASN A 45 9.85 -5.37 1.22
N SER A 46 10.54 -6.49 1.45
CA SER A 46 10.44 -7.63 0.55
C SER A 46 9.15 -8.38 0.84
N ALA A 47 8.29 -8.56 -0.18
CA ALA A 47 7.07 -9.36 -0.09
C ALA A 47 6.47 -9.62 -1.48
N GLN A 48 5.43 -10.45 -1.54
CA GLN A 48 4.68 -10.66 -2.77
C GLN A 48 3.63 -9.56 -2.97
N VAL A 49 3.53 -9.02 -4.19
CA VAL A 49 2.49 -8.04 -4.56
C VAL A 49 1.14 -8.73 -4.63
N GLU A 50 0.17 -8.25 -3.86
CA GLU A 50 -1.21 -8.71 -3.94
C GLU A 50 -1.97 -8.00 -5.06
N HIS A 51 -1.88 -6.67 -5.11
CA HIS A 51 -2.62 -5.85 -6.06
C HIS A 51 -1.92 -4.51 -6.33
N VAL A 52 -2.06 -4.01 -7.56
CA VAL A 52 -1.63 -2.66 -7.97
C VAL A 52 -2.88 -1.90 -8.42
N PRO A 53 -3.43 -1.00 -7.57
CA PRO A 53 -4.71 -0.32 -7.82
C PRO A 53 -4.61 0.84 -8.81
N VAL A 54 -3.42 1.26 -9.21
CA VAL A 54 -3.18 2.40 -10.09
C VAL A 54 -2.87 1.98 -11.53
N ILE A 55 -3.04 2.91 -12.47
CA ILE A 55 -2.72 2.72 -13.89
C ILE A 55 -1.79 3.81 -14.39
N VAL A 56 -1.04 3.51 -15.46
CA VAL A 56 -0.19 4.51 -16.14
C VAL A 56 -1.03 5.67 -16.65
N GLY A 57 -0.57 6.90 -16.44
CA GLY A 57 -1.28 8.14 -16.75
C GLY A 57 -2.25 8.61 -15.65
N GLN A 58 -2.47 7.84 -14.58
CA GLN A 58 -3.28 8.25 -13.44
C GLN A 58 -2.57 9.33 -12.62
N GLN A 59 -3.30 10.36 -12.21
CA GLN A 59 -2.85 11.30 -11.19
C GLN A 59 -2.92 10.66 -9.81
N VAL A 60 -1.89 10.83 -9.03
CA VAL A 60 -1.81 10.36 -7.63
C VAL A 60 -1.36 11.47 -6.72
N LYS A 61 -1.74 11.37 -5.46
CA LYS A 61 -1.31 12.26 -4.38
C LYS A 61 -0.36 11.58 -3.43
N ALA A 62 0.44 12.36 -2.72
CA ALA A 62 1.21 11.85 -1.60
C ALA A 62 0.30 11.14 -0.59
N GLY A 63 0.69 9.92 -0.18
CA GLY A 63 -0.10 9.01 0.65
C GLY A 63 -1.07 8.09 -0.11
N GLU A 64 -1.25 8.26 -1.42
CA GLU A 64 -2.10 7.36 -2.23
C GLU A 64 -1.42 6.02 -2.47
N THR A 65 -2.18 4.93 -2.35
CA THR A 65 -1.67 3.56 -2.50
C THR A 65 -1.29 3.26 -3.93
N ILE A 66 -0.04 2.87 -4.14
CA ILE A 66 0.52 2.43 -5.44
C ILE A 66 0.46 0.91 -5.57
N ALA A 67 0.82 0.19 -4.51
CA ALA A 67 0.75 -1.26 -4.48
C ALA A 67 0.39 -1.76 -3.08
N LEU A 68 -0.26 -2.93 -3.03
CA LEU A 68 -0.56 -3.68 -1.82
C LEU A 68 0.26 -4.97 -1.81
N LEU A 69 0.91 -5.24 -0.70
CA LEU A 69 1.63 -6.47 -0.46
C LEU A 69 0.71 -7.53 0.13
N ARG A 70 0.95 -8.78 -0.21
CA ARG A 70 0.14 -9.91 0.23
C ARG A 70 0.32 -10.16 1.72
N THR A 71 -0.79 -10.13 2.45
CA THR A 71 -0.87 -10.50 3.85
C THR A 71 -1.55 -11.84 4.02
N THR A 72 -1.30 -12.47 5.17
CA THR A 72 -1.99 -13.69 5.59
C THR A 72 -2.90 -13.37 6.76
N LYS A 73 -4.20 -13.58 6.59
CA LYS A 73 -5.21 -13.41 7.64
C LYS A 73 -5.37 -14.72 8.40
N ILE A 74 -5.28 -14.66 9.72
CA ILE A 74 -5.38 -15.80 10.62
C ILE A 74 -6.68 -15.66 11.40
N TYR A 75 -7.53 -16.66 11.25
CA TYR A 75 -8.87 -16.69 11.80
C TYR A 75 -9.00 -17.71 12.95
N ALA A 76 -9.95 -17.49 13.82
CA ALA A 76 -10.31 -18.48 14.85
C ALA A 76 -10.85 -19.76 14.20
N GLU A 77 -10.28 -20.90 14.55
CA GLU A 77 -10.73 -22.22 14.05
C GLU A 77 -11.89 -22.78 14.87
N GLU A 78 -12.10 -22.26 16.08
CA GLU A 78 -13.15 -22.65 17.01
C GLU A 78 -13.67 -21.44 17.81
N ASP A 79 -14.81 -21.61 18.47
CA ASP A 79 -15.34 -20.62 19.41
C ASP A 79 -14.49 -20.66 20.69
N GLY A 80 -14.25 -19.51 21.32
CA GLY A 80 -13.48 -19.45 22.56
C GLY A 80 -13.33 -18.05 23.12
N THR A 81 -12.50 -17.91 24.12
CA THR A 81 -12.08 -16.64 24.70
C THR A 81 -10.58 -16.47 24.46
N VAL A 82 -10.14 -15.28 24.12
CA VAL A 82 -8.71 -14.99 23.96
C VAL A 82 -8.06 -15.01 25.34
N ALA A 83 -7.27 -16.05 25.64
CA ALA A 83 -6.60 -16.23 26.93
C ALA A 83 -5.43 -15.26 27.10
N ALA A 84 -4.60 -15.12 26.06
CA ALA A 84 -3.44 -14.23 26.06
C ALA A 84 -3.09 -13.80 24.65
N VAL A 85 -2.55 -12.57 24.51
CA VAL A 85 -1.98 -12.03 23.29
C VAL A 85 -0.55 -11.61 23.60
N PHE A 86 0.43 -12.16 22.89
CA PHE A 86 1.86 -11.86 23.10
C PHE A 86 2.43 -10.96 22.02
N GLY A 87 1.80 -10.95 20.83
CA GLY A 87 2.24 -10.21 19.67
C GLY A 87 1.60 -8.86 19.54
N LYS A 88 2.34 -7.92 18.98
CA LYS A 88 1.88 -6.60 18.51
C LYS A 88 2.41 -6.34 17.11
N THR A 89 1.89 -5.32 16.45
CA THR A 89 2.38 -4.87 15.14
C THR A 89 3.89 -4.70 15.14
N GLY A 90 4.56 -5.24 14.11
CA GLY A 90 6.00 -5.24 13.92
C GLY A 90 6.74 -6.46 14.53
N ASP A 91 6.11 -7.24 15.40
CA ASP A 91 6.76 -8.41 16.00
C ASP A 91 6.85 -9.57 15.00
N LEU A 92 7.97 -10.32 15.06
CA LEU A 92 8.16 -11.56 14.30
C LEU A 92 7.45 -12.72 14.99
N THR A 93 6.56 -13.41 14.28
CA THR A 93 5.81 -14.56 14.81
C THR A 93 6.73 -15.69 15.26
N ASP A 94 7.81 -15.98 14.54
CA ASP A 94 8.78 -17.03 14.92
C ASP A 94 9.41 -16.76 16.29
N THR A 95 9.70 -15.49 16.59
CA THR A 95 10.25 -15.11 17.91
C THR A 95 9.23 -15.32 19.03
N LEU A 96 7.96 -15.00 18.76
CA LEU A 96 6.88 -15.21 19.71
C LEU A 96 6.62 -16.71 19.95
N ILE A 97 6.59 -17.50 18.88
CA ILE A 97 6.44 -18.96 18.96
C ILE A 97 7.59 -19.60 19.74
N ALA A 98 8.83 -19.20 19.44
CA ALA A 98 10.00 -19.72 20.17
C ALA A 98 9.97 -19.37 21.67
N ARG A 99 9.40 -18.22 22.05
CA ARG A 99 9.39 -17.74 23.43
C ARG A 99 8.16 -18.17 24.21
N TYR A 100 6.99 -18.13 23.58
CA TYR A 100 5.69 -18.33 24.25
C TYR A 100 4.91 -19.54 23.73
N GLY A 101 5.37 -20.19 22.67
CA GLY A 101 4.68 -21.31 22.01
C GLY A 101 3.64 -20.86 20.98
N ALA A 102 3.22 -19.58 20.99
CA ALA A 102 2.20 -19.04 20.09
C ALA A 102 2.31 -17.50 20.00
N ALA A 103 1.64 -16.88 19.05
CA ALA A 103 1.41 -15.43 19.01
C ALA A 103 0.27 -15.02 19.95
N LEU A 104 -0.76 -15.85 20.07
CA LEU A 104 -1.85 -15.73 21.05
C LEU A 104 -2.41 -17.12 21.40
N TYR A 105 -3.15 -17.22 22.50
CA TYR A 105 -3.87 -18.42 22.89
C TYR A 105 -5.37 -18.15 22.96
N LEU A 106 -6.15 -19.11 22.48
CA LEU A 106 -7.59 -19.19 22.71
C LEU A 106 -7.84 -20.19 23.84
N GLU A 107 -8.57 -19.77 24.87
CA GLU A 107 -9.06 -20.66 25.92
C GLU A 107 -10.08 -21.61 25.31
N SER A 108 -9.85 -22.92 25.47
CA SER A 108 -10.76 -23.92 24.96
C SER A 108 -12.10 -23.86 25.72
N THR A 109 -13.21 -23.94 25.00
CA THR A 109 -14.55 -24.12 25.60
C THR A 109 -14.72 -25.52 26.21
N VAL A 110 -13.81 -26.43 25.91
CA VAL A 110 -13.79 -27.78 26.38
C VAL A 110 -13.08 -27.87 27.73
N THR A 111 -13.84 -28.14 28.78
CA THR A 111 -13.29 -28.23 30.16
C THR A 111 -12.31 -29.39 30.31
N TYR A 112 -12.63 -30.55 29.73
CA TYR A 112 -11.84 -31.78 29.87
C TYR A 112 -11.64 -32.48 28.53
N THR A 113 -10.44 -33.05 28.35
CA THR A 113 -10.09 -33.95 27.25
C THR A 113 -9.60 -35.27 27.78
N ILE A 114 -9.70 -36.32 26.96
CA ILE A 114 -9.19 -37.67 27.30
C ILE A 114 -8.29 -38.13 26.14
N ALA A 115 -7.05 -38.47 26.45
CA ALA A 115 -6.19 -39.23 25.53
C ALA A 115 -6.51 -40.71 25.64
N GLY A 116 -7.47 -41.17 24.83
CA GLY A 116 -7.91 -42.56 24.78
C GLY A 116 -6.98 -43.44 23.96
N SER A 117 -6.94 -44.75 24.30
CA SER A 117 -6.22 -45.74 23.49
C SER A 117 -7.04 -47.01 23.31
N THR A 118 -7.12 -47.50 22.07
CA THR A 118 -7.78 -48.76 21.70
C THR A 118 -7.02 -50.01 22.21
N GLN A 119 -5.78 -49.85 22.67
CA GLN A 119 -5.04 -50.94 23.34
C GLN A 119 -5.78 -51.47 24.60
N TYR A 120 -6.63 -50.64 25.19
CA TYR A 120 -7.46 -50.97 26.34
C TYR A 120 -8.92 -51.28 25.97
N ALA A 121 -9.21 -51.40 24.68
CA ALA A 121 -10.53 -51.81 24.18
C ALA A 121 -10.85 -53.27 24.60
N TYR A 122 -12.13 -53.64 24.52
CA TYR A 122 -12.51 -55.03 24.56
C TYR A 122 -11.91 -55.73 23.34
N ASP A 123 -11.56 -57.01 23.49
CA ASP A 123 -10.85 -57.75 22.43
C ASP A 123 -11.79 -58.23 21.32
N ALA A 124 -12.34 -57.26 20.59
CA ALA A 124 -13.14 -57.48 19.39
C ALA A 124 -12.71 -56.48 18.32
N VAL A 125 -12.81 -56.84 17.04
CA VAL A 125 -12.33 -56.00 15.92
C VAL A 125 -13.09 -54.68 15.85
N ASP A 126 -14.40 -54.70 16.05
CA ASP A 126 -15.28 -53.54 16.01
C ASP A 126 -15.01 -52.52 17.12
N THR A 127 -14.60 -52.99 18.32
CA THR A 127 -14.25 -52.09 19.45
C THR A 127 -12.93 -51.35 19.24
N LYS A 128 -12.08 -51.84 18.35
CA LYS A 128 -10.79 -51.19 17.99
C LYS A 128 -10.93 -50.20 16.84
N LEU A 129 -12.08 -50.19 16.15
CA LEU A 129 -12.37 -49.23 15.05
C LEU A 129 -13.10 -48.00 15.62
N VAL A 130 -12.42 -46.90 15.81
CA VAL A 130 -13.00 -45.65 16.32
C VAL A 130 -12.98 -44.58 15.23
N HIS A 131 -13.98 -43.69 15.25
CA HIS A 131 -14.15 -42.67 14.23
C HIS A 131 -14.34 -41.30 14.85
N VAL A 132 -13.86 -40.27 14.17
CA VAL A 132 -14.11 -38.88 14.54
C VAL A 132 -15.61 -38.56 14.45
N GLY A 133 -16.14 -37.85 15.45
CA GLY A 133 -17.55 -37.52 15.59
C GLY A 133 -18.37 -38.59 16.35
N GLU A 134 -17.78 -39.71 16.72
CA GLU A 134 -18.45 -40.77 17.50
C GLU A 134 -18.74 -40.29 18.93
N LYS A 135 -20.00 -40.42 19.38
CA LYS A 135 -20.40 -40.12 20.75
C LYS A 135 -20.08 -41.33 21.66
N VAL A 136 -19.52 -41.02 22.81
CA VAL A 136 -19.04 -42.04 23.76
C VAL A 136 -19.55 -41.78 25.18
N ALA A 137 -19.76 -42.84 25.94
CA ALA A 137 -20.05 -42.78 27.36
C ALA A 137 -18.76 -43.00 28.16
N LEU A 138 -18.60 -42.25 29.23
CA LEU A 138 -17.41 -42.17 30.05
C LEU A 138 -17.72 -42.64 31.46
N ARG A 139 -16.86 -43.46 32.05
CA ARG A 139 -17.01 -43.92 33.42
C ARG A 139 -15.68 -43.94 34.14
N SER A 140 -15.62 -43.26 35.29
CA SER A 140 -14.46 -43.29 36.16
C SER A 140 -14.10 -44.73 36.57
N ARG A 141 -12.81 -45.02 36.60
CA ARG A 141 -12.28 -46.28 37.11
C ARG A 141 -12.07 -46.27 38.62
N THR A 142 -11.96 -45.08 39.19
CA THR A 142 -11.78 -44.90 40.64
C THR A 142 -13.11 -44.84 41.36
N GLU A 143 -14.08 -44.12 40.77
CA GLU A 143 -15.41 -43.87 41.30
C GLU A 143 -16.46 -44.22 40.25
N SER A 144 -17.00 -45.43 40.27
CA SER A 144 -17.90 -45.95 39.21
C SER A 144 -19.24 -45.22 39.11
N SER A 145 -19.60 -44.43 40.11
CA SER A 145 -20.78 -43.54 40.07
C SER A 145 -20.54 -42.27 39.24
N ARG A 146 -19.27 -41.92 39.01
CA ARG A 146 -18.89 -40.75 38.21
C ARG A 146 -18.88 -41.12 36.74
N THR A 147 -19.86 -40.60 36.03
CA THR A 147 -20.10 -40.88 34.63
C THR A 147 -20.23 -39.58 33.83
N GLY A 148 -20.09 -39.67 32.51
CA GLY A 148 -20.21 -38.54 31.61
C GLY A 148 -20.33 -38.98 30.15
N GLU A 149 -20.34 -38.02 29.28
CA GLU A 149 -20.38 -38.21 27.82
C GLU A 149 -19.26 -37.45 27.16
N GLY A 150 -18.90 -37.86 25.96
CA GLY A 150 -17.90 -37.18 25.15
C GLY A 150 -18.07 -37.44 23.64
N VAL A 151 -17.27 -36.77 22.86
CA VAL A 151 -17.21 -36.94 21.40
C VAL A 151 -15.75 -37.13 21.00
N ILE A 152 -15.48 -38.13 20.16
CA ILE A 152 -14.14 -38.33 19.57
C ILE A 152 -13.85 -37.25 18.55
N VAL A 153 -12.76 -36.49 18.73
CA VAL A 153 -12.38 -35.35 17.89
C VAL A 153 -11.16 -35.61 17.03
N SER A 154 -10.31 -36.55 17.41
CA SER A 154 -9.17 -36.99 16.59
C SER A 154 -8.89 -38.48 16.80
N VAL A 155 -8.33 -39.11 15.76
CA VAL A 155 -7.91 -40.52 15.78
C VAL A 155 -6.55 -40.62 15.06
N GLU A 156 -5.54 -41.15 15.75
CA GLU A 156 -4.20 -41.38 15.24
C GLU A 156 -3.72 -42.78 15.61
N GLY A 157 -3.84 -43.74 14.69
CA GLY A 157 -3.53 -45.13 14.93
C GLY A 157 -4.38 -45.72 16.08
N ASP A 158 -3.72 -46.22 17.14
CA ASP A 158 -4.39 -46.75 18.32
C ASP A 158 -4.80 -45.69 19.35
N SER A 159 -4.43 -44.42 19.12
CA SER A 159 -4.72 -43.30 20.01
C SER A 159 -5.84 -42.43 19.45
N TYR A 160 -6.65 -41.86 20.30
CA TYR A 160 -7.71 -40.93 19.94
C TYR A 160 -7.99 -39.95 21.08
N THR A 161 -8.48 -38.76 20.71
CA THR A 161 -8.84 -37.71 21.68
C THR A 161 -10.36 -37.63 21.82
N VAL A 162 -10.84 -37.57 23.05
CA VAL A 162 -12.25 -37.35 23.37
C VAL A 162 -12.39 -35.97 24.02
N HIS A 163 -13.28 -35.13 23.50
CA HIS A 163 -13.79 -33.97 24.20
C HIS A 163 -14.93 -34.39 25.11
N VAL A 164 -14.80 -34.09 26.38
CA VAL A 164 -15.86 -34.40 27.38
C VAL A 164 -16.95 -33.34 27.26
N THR A 165 -18.18 -33.77 26.97
CA THR A 165 -19.34 -32.88 26.78
C THR A 165 -20.20 -32.79 28.06
N SER A 166 -20.15 -33.80 28.93
CA SER A 166 -20.84 -33.78 30.20
C SER A 166 -20.14 -34.68 31.22
N GLY A 167 -20.37 -34.42 32.50
CA GLY A 167 -19.81 -35.17 33.62
C GLY A 167 -18.77 -34.37 34.40
N GLU A 168 -18.64 -34.68 35.68
CA GLU A 168 -17.66 -34.10 36.59
C GLU A 168 -16.54 -35.09 36.89
N PHE A 169 -15.34 -34.81 36.40
CA PHE A 169 -14.17 -35.66 36.55
C PHE A 169 -13.03 -34.91 37.26
N LEU A 170 -12.11 -35.67 37.83
CA LEU A 170 -10.88 -35.11 38.39
C LEU A 170 -9.78 -35.18 37.36
N VAL A 171 -8.98 -34.08 37.21
CA VAL A 171 -7.81 -34.08 36.35
C VAL A 171 -6.82 -35.16 36.80
N GLY A 172 -6.33 -35.96 35.84
CA GLY A 172 -5.48 -37.14 36.10
C GLY A 172 -6.26 -38.42 36.39
N GLU A 173 -7.57 -38.35 36.55
CA GLU A 173 -8.40 -39.55 36.76
C GLU A 173 -8.45 -40.40 35.50
N SER A 174 -8.31 -41.72 35.65
CA SER A 174 -8.45 -42.65 34.51
C SER A 174 -9.92 -43.02 34.30
N VAL A 175 -10.38 -42.89 33.07
CA VAL A 175 -11.74 -43.28 32.67
C VAL A 175 -11.73 -44.38 31.64
N SER A 176 -12.76 -45.21 31.66
CA SER A 176 -13.09 -46.16 30.61
C SER A 176 -14.08 -45.52 29.65
N ILE A 177 -13.90 -45.78 28.36
CA ILE A 177 -14.64 -45.16 27.26
C ILE A 177 -15.47 -46.24 26.57
N TYR A 178 -16.76 -46.01 26.42
CA TYR A 178 -17.72 -46.95 25.90
C TYR A 178 -18.58 -46.39 24.79
N ARG A 179 -19.06 -47.23 23.88
CA ARG A 179 -20.05 -46.83 22.86
C ARG A 179 -21.46 -46.70 23.44
N GLY A 180 -21.79 -47.43 24.44
CA GLY A 180 -23.11 -47.43 25.09
C GLY A 180 -23.11 -46.89 26.51
N SER A 181 -24.19 -46.26 26.92
CA SER A 181 -24.39 -45.73 28.28
C SER A 181 -24.73 -46.78 29.32
N ASP A 182 -24.81 -48.06 28.91
CA ASP A 182 -24.98 -49.21 29.78
C ASP A 182 -23.64 -49.74 30.36
N TYR A 183 -22.51 -49.16 29.91
CA TYR A 183 -21.15 -49.42 30.36
C TYR A 183 -20.74 -50.90 30.32
N GLN A 184 -21.27 -51.65 29.34
CA GLN A 184 -20.92 -53.07 29.15
C GLN A 184 -19.47 -53.20 28.67
N ASP A 185 -18.70 -54.09 29.26
CA ASP A 185 -17.30 -54.28 28.87
C ASP A 185 -17.12 -54.64 27.40
N ALA A 186 -18.08 -55.33 26.79
CA ALA A 186 -18.07 -55.66 25.37
C ALA A 186 -18.15 -54.42 24.46
N GLN A 187 -18.57 -53.26 24.97
CA GLN A 187 -18.67 -51.99 24.25
C GLN A 187 -17.54 -51.04 24.59
N ARG A 188 -16.55 -51.47 25.41
CA ARG A 188 -15.43 -50.63 25.75
C ARG A 188 -14.48 -50.47 24.58
N ILE A 189 -14.27 -49.24 24.14
CA ILE A 189 -13.39 -48.85 23.01
C ILE A 189 -12.03 -48.36 23.49
N GLY A 190 -11.83 -48.14 24.79
CA GLY A 190 -10.54 -47.73 25.30
C GLY A 190 -10.56 -47.22 26.73
N ARG A 191 -9.44 -46.67 27.12
CA ARG A 191 -9.22 -45.98 28.41
C ARG A 191 -8.27 -44.83 28.19
N GLY A 192 -8.36 -43.83 29.07
CA GLY A 192 -7.41 -42.70 29.07
C GLY A 192 -7.53 -41.87 30.34
N PRO A 193 -6.53 -41.08 30.66
CA PRO A 193 -6.59 -40.08 31.72
C PRO A 193 -7.38 -38.85 31.28
N ILE A 194 -8.09 -38.22 32.24
CA ILE A 194 -8.70 -36.91 32.09
C ILE A 194 -7.59 -35.87 32.17
N ALA A 195 -7.54 -35.01 31.18
CA ALA A 195 -6.73 -33.80 31.19
C ALA A 195 -7.64 -32.57 31.12
N ARG A 196 -7.16 -31.43 31.57
CA ARG A 196 -7.83 -30.17 31.32
C ARG A 196 -7.73 -29.87 29.82
N GLY A 197 -8.77 -29.27 29.24
CA GLY A 197 -8.72 -28.75 27.88
C GLY A 197 -7.52 -27.79 27.74
N ALA A 198 -6.70 -28.02 26.74
CA ALA A 198 -5.55 -27.17 26.48
C ALA A 198 -6.00 -25.94 25.66
N ASP A 199 -5.45 -24.82 26.02
CA ASP A 199 -5.65 -23.59 25.20
C ASP A 199 -5.09 -23.83 23.81
N THR A 200 -5.83 -23.35 22.80
CA THR A 200 -5.43 -23.48 21.40
C THR A 200 -4.39 -22.43 21.05
N ALA A 201 -3.21 -22.90 20.64
CA ALA A 201 -2.12 -22.04 20.22
C ALA A 201 -2.39 -21.51 18.81
N VAL A 202 -2.45 -20.20 18.66
CA VAL A 202 -2.56 -19.51 17.36
C VAL A 202 -1.17 -19.02 16.95
N THR A 203 -0.74 -19.53 15.81
CA THR A 203 0.58 -19.21 15.22
C THR A 203 0.41 -18.50 13.89
N GLY A 204 1.50 -18.06 13.30
CA GLY A 204 1.53 -17.42 11.98
C GLY A 204 2.94 -17.44 11.41
N ALA A 205 3.14 -16.87 10.25
CA ALA A 205 4.45 -16.72 9.63
C ALA A 205 4.70 -15.25 9.26
N GLY A 206 5.93 -14.78 9.43
CA GLY A 206 6.34 -13.41 9.10
C GLY A 206 6.14 -12.41 10.24
N ARG A 207 5.95 -11.13 9.89
CA ARG A 207 5.69 -10.05 10.85
C ARG A 207 4.21 -9.81 11.03
N ILE A 208 3.81 -9.45 12.23
CA ILE A 208 2.44 -9.06 12.55
C ILE A 208 2.18 -7.66 11.98
N VAL A 209 1.22 -7.56 11.07
CA VAL A 209 0.69 -6.30 10.53
C VAL A 209 -0.33 -5.70 11.50
N SER A 210 -1.25 -6.55 11.98
CA SER A 210 -2.28 -6.12 12.93
C SER A 210 -2.74 -7.30 13.82
N VAL A 211 -3.20 -6.97 15.01
CA VAL A 211 -3.90 -7.89 15.92
C VAL A 211 -5.30 -7.35 16.13
N ALA A 212 -6.31 -8.13 15.75
CA ALA A 212 -7.71 -7.72 15.79
C ALA A 212 -8.38 -7.93 17.14
N VAL A 213 -7.75 -8.69 18.04
CA VAL A 213 -8.31 -9.12 19.32
C VAL A 213 -7.40 -8.78 20.48
N LYS A 214 -7.94 -8.77 21.69
CA LYS A 214 -7.21 -8.59 22.95
C LYS A 214 -7.60 -9.69 23.95
N ALA A 215 -6.79 -9.91 24.98
CA ALA A 215 -7.07 -10.84 26.04
C ALA A 215 -8.43 -10.56 26.72
N GLY A 216 -9.23 -11.59 26.87
CA GLY A 216 -10.59 -11.54 27.40
C GLY A 216 -11.69 -11.37 26.35
N ASP A 217 -11.37 -11.14 25.09
CA ASP A 217 -12.39 -11.06 24.02
C ASP A 217 -12.95 -12.46 23.72
N ALA A 218 -14.27 -12.54 23.55
CA ALA A 218 -14.95 -13.73 23.06
C ALA A 218 -14.90 -13.73 21.53
N VAL A 219 -14.46 -14.83 20.93
CA VAL A 219 -14.35 -15.02 19.48
C VAL A 219 -15.17 -16.23 19.03
N LYS A 220 -15.62 -16.19 17.80
CA LYS A 220 -16.29 -17.27 17.12
C LYS A 220 -15.42 -17.81 16.01
N ARG A 221 -15.64 -19.05 15.64
CA ARG A 221 -15.01 -19.64 14.46
C ARG A 221 -15.21 -18.74 13.23
N GLY A 222 -14.10 -18.37 12.59
CA GLY A 222 -14.07 -17.48 11.43
C GLY A 222 -13.84 -16.00 11.77
N ASP A 223 -13.75 -15.62 13.05
CA ASP A 223 -13.37 -14.27 13.45
C ASP A 223 -11.88 -14.04 13.17
N LEU A 224 -11.54 -12.87 12.65
CA LEU A 224 -10.15 -12.48 12.39
C LEU A 224 -9.41 -12.26 13.72
N LEU A 225 -8.30 -12.96 13.90
CA LEU A 225 -7.45 -12.83 15.09
C LEU A 225 -6.27 -11.92 14.87
N MET A 226 -5.54 -12.13 13.78
CA MET A 226 -4.39 -11.31 13.40
C MET A 226 -4.10 -11.39 11.90
N GLU A 227 -3.31 -10.46 11.42
CA GLU A 227 -2.84 -10.40 10.05
C GLU A 227 -1.31 -10.31 10.05
N THR A 228 -0.67 -11.08 9.17
CA THR A 228 0.79 -11.16 9.08
C THR A 228 1.27 -10.92 7.66
N LEU A 229 2.50 -10.42 7.52
CA LEU A 229 3.20 -10.22 6.26
C LEU A 229 4.45 -11.09 6.24
N VAL A 230 4.55 -11.97 5.25
CA VAL A 230 5.76 -12.74 5.01
C VAL A 230 6.74 -11.89 4.21
N GLY A 231 7.69 -11.28 4.92
CA GLY A 231 8.63 -10.33 4.33
C GLY A 231 9.50 -9.67 5.41
N THR A 232 10.17 -8.58 5.07
CA THR A 232 11.10 -7.88 5.98
C THR A 232 10.41 -6.84 6.86
N GLY A 233 9.25 -6.31 6.46
CA GLY A 233 8.52 -5.28 7.20
C GLY A 233 7.14 -5.67 7.68
N ASP A 234 6.42 -4.70 8.24
CA ASP A 234 5.07 -4.84 8.79
C ASP A 234 4.03 -3.95 8.10
N ASN A 235 4.45 -3.10 7.16
CA ASN A 235 3.56 -2.26 6.37
C ASN A 235 3.24 -2.94 5.02
N PRO A 236 1.98 -3.36 4.78
CA PRO A 236 1.59 -3.98 3.52
C PRO A 236 1.28 -2.95 2.41
N VAL A 237 1.34 -1.65 2.70
CA VAL A 237 0.97 -0.58 1.75
C VAL A 237 2.22 0.11 1.23
N ILE A 238 2.40 0.14 -0.09
CA ILE A 238 3.36 0.99 -0.76
C ILE A 238 2.60 2.18 -1.32
N ALA A 239 2.90 3.37 -0.82
CA ALA A 239 2.21 4.61 -1.17
C ALA A 239 3.14 5.57 -1.91
N SER A 240 2.56 6.49 -2.69
CA SER A 240 3.31 7.62 -3.24
C SER A 240 3.71 8.58 -2.12
N ASP A 241 4.91 9.11 -2.17
CA ASP A 241 5.40 10.18 -1.29
C ASP A 241 5.33 11.57 -1.95
N VAL A 242 4.93 11.62 -3.25
CA VAL A 242 4.80 12.86 -4.02
C VAL A 242 3.46 12.93 -4.75
N ASP A 243 3.02 14.16 -5.05
CA ASP A 243 1.93 14.41 -5.99
C ASP A 243 2.45 14.35 -7.43
N GLY A 244 1.75 13.65 -8.32
CA GLY A 244 2.22 13.53 -9.71
C GLY A 244 1.36 12.63 -10.57
N VAL A 245 1.94 12.15 -11.67
CA VAL A 245 1.32 11.25 -12.64
C VAL A 245 2.14 9.96 -12.74
N ILE A 246 1.50 8.81 -12.69
CA ILE A 246 2.16 7.52 -12.91
C ILE A 246 2.72 7.45 -14.33
N ALA A 247 4.04 7.50 -14.46
CA ALA A 247 4.73 7.37 -15.74
C ALA A 247 4.92 5.92 -16.14
N GLN A 248 5.24 5.07 -15.16
CA GLN A 248 5.47 3.64 -15.38
C GLN A 248 5.14 2.85 -14.10
N ILE A 249 4.60 1.65 -14.28
CA ILE A 249 4.41 0.65 -13.24
C ILE A 249 5.35 -0.52 -13.53
N ILE A 250 6.21 -0.85 -12.56
CA ILE A 250 7.21 -1.91 -12.67
C ILE A 250 6.75 -3.15 -11.90
N ALA A 251 6.12 -2.93 -10.73
CA ALA A 251 5.57 -4.01 -9.93
C ALA A 251 4.38 -4.68 -10.62
N ALA A 252 4.41 -6.00 -10.73
CA ALA A 252 3.31 -6.78 -11.28
C ALA A 252 2.59 -7.55 -10.17
N GLN A 253 1.27 -7.69 -10.29
CA GLN A 253 0.48 -8.52 -9.37
C GLN A 253 1.03 -9.95 -9.32
N GLY A 254 1.23 -10.49 -8.13
CA GLY A 254 1.78 -11.82 -7.88
C GLY A 254 3.31 -11.91 -7.92
N ALA A 255 4.01 -10.86 -8.35
CA ALA A 255 5.47 -10.83 -8.34
C ALA A 255 6.02 -10.71 -6.91
N ALA A 256 7.19 -11.30 -6.68
CA ALA A 256 7.96 -11.05 -5.47
C ALA A 256 8.75 -9.75 -5.65
N LEU A 257 8.67 -8.87 -4.67
CA LEU A 257 9.50 -7.66 -4.56
C LEU A 257 10.61 -7.91 -3.57
N GLU A 258 11.79 -7.40 -3.92
CA GLU A 258 12.89 -7.26 -2.97
C GLU A 258 12.80 -5.89 -2.29
N GLU A 259 13.38 -5.77 -1.11
CA GLU A 259 13.53 -4.48 -0.43
C GLU A 259 14.34 -3.51 -1.30
N ASN A 260 13.89 -2.26 -1.41
CA ASN A 260 14.42 -1.23 -2.30
C ASN A 260 14.22 -1.48 -3.82
N ALA A 261 13.37 -2.42 -4.21
CA ALA A 261 13.00 -2.55 -5.61
C ALA A 261 12.10 -1.38 -6.05
N VAL A 262 12.31 -0.89 -7.28
CA VAL A 262 11.44 0.15 -7.85
C VAL A 262 10.08 -0.45 -8.18
N VAL A 263 9.01 0.15 -7.66
CA VAL A 263 7.61 -0.27 -7.82
C VAL A 263 6.93 0.47 -8.94
N ALA A 264 7.12 1.79 -8.97
CA ALA A 264 6.57 2.68 -9.97
C ALA A 264 7.47 3.90 -10.18
N VAL A 265 7.32 4.57 -11.33
CA VAL A 265 7.95 5.84 -11.64
C VAL A 265 6.86 6.88 -11.78
N ILE A 266 7.03 8.02 -11.14
CA ILE A 266 6.11 9.15 -11.14
C ILE A 266 6.77 10.35 -11.80
N TRP A 267 6.00 11.11 -12.57
CA TRP A 267 6.33 12.48 -12.96
C TRP A 267 5.70 13.42 -11.93
N PRO A 268 6.51 14.02 -11.03
CA PRO A 268 5.99 14.89 -9.98
C PRO A 268 5.38 16.16 -10.56
N LYS A 269 4.31 16.67 -9.91
CA LYS A 269 3.65 17.91 -10.38
C LYS A 269 4.59 19.13 -10.41
N ASP A 270 5.50 19.22 -9.46
CA ASP A 270 6.52 20.30 -9.35
C ASP A 270 7.68 20.13 -10.35
N ALA A 271 7.76 18.98 -11.04
CA ALA A 271 8.74 18.74 -12.10
C ALA A 271 8.28 19.21 -13.48
N MET A 272 7.07 19.79 -13.60
CA MET A 272 6.59 20.28 -14.91
C MET A 272 7.45 21.41 -15.42
N GLN A 273 7.82 21.32 -16.69
CA GLN A 273 8.52 22.34 -17.45
C GLN A 273 8.01 22.33 -18.89
N ILE A 274 8.25 23.39 -19.63
CA ILE A 274 7.96 23.43 -21.06
C ILE A 274 9.28 23.31 -21.80
N GLU A 275 9.30 22.45 -22.79
CA GLU A 275 10.41 22.24 -23.68
C GLU A 275 10.03 22.80 -25.07
N ILE A 276 10.86 23.66 -25.62
CA ILE A 276 10.73 24.20 -26.96
C ILE A 276 11.98 23.92 -27.80
N GLU A 277 11.81 23.77 -29.10
CA GLU A 277 12.90 23.68 -30.06
C GLU A 277 13.12 25.06 -30.71
N VAL A 278 14.34 25.55 -30.62
CA VAL A 278 14.75 26.87 -31.18
C VAL A 278 15.76 26.65 -32.29
N ASN A 279 15.45 27.12 -33.50
CA ASN A 279 16.38 27.07 -34.62
C ASN A 279 17.62 27.92 -34.37
N GLU A 280 18.75 27.58 -34.97
CA GLU A 280 20.01 28.31 -34.84
C GLU A 280 19.84 29.80 -35.17
N ASN A 281 19.02 30.15 -36.17
CA ASN A 281 18.77 31.53 -36.57
C ASN A 281 17.96 32.32 -35.54
N ASP A 282 17.14 31.65 -34.74
CA ASP A 282 16.22 32.23 -33.77
C ASP A 282 16.81 32.32 -32.35
N LEU A 283 17.99 31.72 -32.13
CA LEU A 283 18.69 31.78 -30.83
C LEU A 283 18.99 33.20 -30.34
N THR A 284 19.04 34.15 -31.25
CA THR A 284 19.27 35.58 -30.91
C THR A 284 18.07 36.24 -30.25
N PHE A 285 16.89 35.57 -30.26
CA PHE A 285 15.65 36.07 -29.68
C PHE A 285 15.29 35.40 -28.38
N VAL A 286 16.06 34.39 -27.92
CA VAL A 286 15.80 33.64 -26.69
C VAL A 286 17.03 33.70 -25.78
N HIS A 287 16.87 34.32 -24.59
CA HIS A 287 17.97 34.45 -23.63
C HIS A 287 17.57 33.85 -22.26
N LEU A 288 18.57 33.46 -21.49
CA LEU A 288 18.38 33.04 -20.12
C LEU A 288 17.73 34.15 -19.29
N GLY A 289 16.65 33.83 -18.60
CA GLY A 289 15.92 34.77 -17.76
C GLY A 289 14.81 35.53 -18.46
N ASP A 290 14.65 35.37 -19.78
CA ASP A 290 13.59 36.04 -20.53
C ASP A 290 12.21 35.58 -20.03
N LEU A 291 11.31 36.56 -19.85
CA LEU A 291 9.91 36.32 -19.64
C LEU A 291 9.21 35.98 -20.95
N VAL A 292 8.45 34.94 -20.99
CA VAL A 292 7.71 34.50 -22.16
C VAL A 292 6.21 34.34 -21.80
N ASN A 293 5.38 34.62 -22.81
CA ASN A 293 3.95 34.35 -22.70
C ASN A 293 3.66 32.91 -23.15
N LEU A 294 2.84 32.23 -22.38
CA LEU A 294 2.43 30.84 -22.61
C LEU A 294 0.96 30.83 -22.97
N LEU A 295 0.63 30.26 -24.11
CA LEU A 295 -0.74 30.04 -24.56
C LEU A 295 -0.95 28.55 -24.82
N PHE A 296 -1.69 27.91 -23.96
CA PHE A 296 -2.07 26.50 -24.14
C PHE A 296 -3.20 26.37 -25.15
N ASP A 297 -3.18 25.36 -26.00
CA ASP A 297 -4.15 25.17 -27.09
C ASP A 297 -5.60 25.16 -26.62
N TRP A 298 -5.86 24.67 -25.41
CA TRP A 298 -7.20 24.64 -24.81
C TRP A 298 -7.67 26.02 -24.26
N GLU A 299 -6.76 26.99 -24.09
CA GLU A 299 -7.04 28.33 -23.55
C GLU A 299 -7.34 29.36 -24.61
N VAL A 300 -7.18 29.04 -25.89
CA VAL A 300 -7.34 30.00 -27.00
C VAL A 300 -8.66 30.77 -26.94
N GLU A 301 -9.73 30.16 -26.46
CA GLU A 301 -11.03 30.81 -26.28
C GLU A 301 -11.15 31.63 -24.97
N ARG A 302 -10.24 31.47 -24.00
CA ARG A 302 -10.32 32.09 -22.66
C ARG A 302 -9.50 33.34 -22.50
N SER A 303 -8.62 33.68 -23.46
CA SER A 303 -7.70 34.82 -23.39
C SER A 303 -6.84 34.94 -22.15
N ALA A 304 -6.67 33.82 -21.42
CA ALA A 304 -5.77 33.75 -20.28
C ALA A 304 -4.38 33.37 -20.79
N THR A 305 -3.41 34.26 -20.60
CA THR A 305 -2.01 33.97 -20.87
C THR A 305 -1.29 33.72 -19.55
N SER A 306 -0.71 32.53 -19.42
CA SER A 306 0.24 32.23 -18.35
C SER A 306 1.62 32.80 -18.76
N THR A 307 2.49 33.02 -17.79
CA THR A 307 3.86 33.46 -18.05
C THR A 307 4.85 32.39 -17.59
N GLY A 308 5.97 32.32 -18.31
CA GLY A 308 7.10 31.47 -17.96
C GLY A 308 8.41 32.24 -18.05
N THR A 309 9.47 31.59 -17.58
CA THR A 309 10.84 32.16 -17.65
C THR A 309 11.78 31.14 -18.28
N VAL A 310 12.59 31.57 -19.22
CA VAL A 310 13.62 30.73 -19.85
C VAL A 310 14.67 30.34 -18.81
N LYS A 311 14.69 29.08 -18.42
CA LYS A 311 15.58 28.54 -17.37
C LYS A 311 16.92 28.08 -17.91
N SER A 312 16.93 27.48 -19.09
CA SER A 312 18.15 27.01 -19.74
C SER A 312 17.97 26.88 -21.24
N ILE A 313 19.07 26.97 -21.96
CA ILE A 313 19.17 26.69 -23.38
C ILE A 313 20.30 25.69 -23.57
N SER A 314 20.05 24.57 -24.26
CA SER A 314 21.06 23.54 -24.51
C SER A 314 22.21 24.12 -25.32
N ALA A 315 23.45 23.78 -24.96
CA ALA A 315 24.64 24.09 -25.73
C ALA A 315 24.94 23.03 -26.81
N ILE A 316 24.11 22.00 -26.90
CA ILE A 316 24.23 20.89 -27.85
C ILE A 316 22.96 20.84 -28.67
N SER A 317 23.08 20.82 -30.00
CA SER A 317 21.95 20.66 -30.89
C SER A 317 21.32 19.29 -30.82
N SER A 318 20.01 19.22 -31.00
CA SER A 318 19.30 17.95 -31.15
C SER A 318 19.65 17.31 -32.49
N ALA A 319 20.10 16.09 -32.49
CA ALA A 319 20.41 15.32 -33.72
C ALA A 319 19.13 14.68 -34.24
N GLY A 320 18.70 14.98 -35.46
CA GLY A 320 17.60 14.24 -36.14
C GLY A 320 16.70 14.99 -37.08
N SER A 321 16.86 16.31 -37.26
CA SER A 321 16.17 17.08 -38.30
C SER A 321 17.17 17.63 -39.32
N ASP A 322 16.70 17.99 -40.54
CA ASP A 322 17.52 18.65 -41.54
C ASP A 322 17.97 20.06 -41.08
N ASP A 323 17.31 20.60 -40.03
CA ASP A 323 17.62 21.88 -39.37
C ASP A 323 18.34 21.66 -38.04
N VAL A 324 19.27 22.57 -37.74
CA VAL A 324 19.96 22.61 -36.43
C VAL A 324 19.04 23.27 -35.41
N VAL A 325 18.57 22.51 -34.43
CA VAL A 325 17.71 23.01 -33.37
C VAL A 325 18.35 22.82 -31.99
N TYR A 326 18.06 23.73 -31.09
CA TYR A 326 18.49 23.70 -29.70
C TYR A 326 17.28 23.64 -28.77
N THR A 327 17.37 22.87 -27.73
CA THR A 327 16.29 22.76 -26.75
C THR A 327 16.40 23.88 -25.74
N ALA A 328 15.32 24.64 -25.55
CA ALA A 328 15.21 25.61 -24.46
C ALA A 328 14.12 25.11 -23.46
N ILE A 329 14.42 25.28 -22.18
CA ILE A 329 13.55 24.89 -21.06
C ILE A 329 12.97 26.15 -20.43
N ILE A 330 11.65 26.12 -20.24
CA ILE A 330 10.89 27.21 -19.64
C ILE A 330 10.29 26.71 -18.34
N ALA A 331 10.58 27.42 -17.26
CA ALA A 331 9.96 27.24 -15.98
C ALA A 331 8.64 28.01 -15.90
N PHE A 332 7.60 27.43 -15.37
CA PHE A 332 6.28 28.03 -15.15
C PHE A 332 5.62 27.46 -13.92
N GLU A 333 4.55 28.07 -13.44
CA GLU A 333 3.73 27.52 -12.34
C GLU A 333 2.51 26.81 -12.94
N PRO A 334 2.46 25.45 -12.86
CA PRO A 334 1.35 24.67 -13.40
C PRO A 334 0.10 24.77 -12.52
N ASP A 335 -1.04 25.01 -13.13
CA ASP A 335 -2.34 24.85 -12.48
C ASP A 335 -2.83 23.37 -12.53
N ASP A 336 -3.99 23.11 -11.91
CA ASP A 336 -4.56 21.74 -11.86
C ASP A 336 -5.11 21.26 -13.22
N ALA A 337 -5.27 22.12 -14.21
CA ALA A 337 -5.76 21.75 -15.53
C ALA A 337 -4.64 21.29 -16.48
N ILE A 338 -3.40 21.70 -16.22
CA ILE A 338 -2.25 21.36 -17.07
C ILE A 338 -1.84 19.90 -16.88
N ARG A 339 -1.52 19.25 -18.00
CA ARG A 339 -1.10 17.85 -18.06
C ARG A 339 0.21 17.72 -18.83
N TYR A 340 0.97 16.70 -18.47
CA TYR A 340 2.14 16.28 -19.25
C TYR A 340 1.74 15.94 -20.68
N GLY A 341 2.56 16.36 -21.67
CA GLY A 341 2.31 16.16 -23.09
C GLY A 341 1.37 17.19 -23.74
N MET A 342 0.87 18.18 -22.99
CA MET A 342 0.10 19.27 -23.57
C MET A 342 0.97 20.15 -24.45
N SER A 343 0.41 20.58 -25.59
CA SER A 343 1.02 21.58 -26.47
C SER A 343 0.78 22.98 -25.95
N VAL A 344 1.77 23.85 -26.14
CA VAL A 344 1.75 25.25 -25.72
C VAL A 344 2.50 26.11 -26.72
N THR A 345 1.92 27.24 -27.10
CA THR A 345 2.60 28.28 -27.90
C THR A 345 3.34 29.20 -26.93
N VAL A 346 4.65 29.28 -27.10
CA VAL A 346 5.55 30.13 -26.32
C VAL A 346 5.94 31.36 -27.16
N THR A 347 5.59 32.54 -26.68
CA THR A 347 5.90 33.81 -27.40
C THR A 347 6.89 34.64 -26.58
N THR A 348 8.02 34.98 -27.19
CA THR A 348 8.99 35.91 -26.59
C THR A 348 8.45 37.32 -26.63
N THR A 349 8.69 38.11 -25.58
CA THR A 349 8.42 39.54 -25.54
C THR A 349 9.75 40.26 -25.63
N ASP A 350 10.00 40.97 -26.71
CA ASP A 350 11.22 41.76 -26.86
C ASP A 350 11.29 42.84 -25.77
N GLY A 351 12.30 42.78 -24.90
CA GLY A 351 12.66 43.87 -23.98
C GLY A 351 12.18 43.81 -22.52
N ALA A 352 11.61 42.68 -22.01
CA ALA A 352 11.37 42.53 -20.58
C ALA A 352 12.53 41.81 -19.90
N GLN A 353 13.65 42.50 -19.70
CA GLN A 353 14.65 42.03 -18.71
C GLN A 353 13.99 41.98 -17.34
N ALA A 354 14.19 40.87 -16.62
CA ALA A 354 13.86 40.78 -15.20
C ALA A 354 14.50 41.97 -14.47
N VAL A 355 13.67 42.84 -13.91
CA VAL A 355 14.17 43.92 -13.05
C VAL A 355 14.62 43.24 -11.78
N ASP A 356 15.95 43.15 -11.60
CA ASP A 356 16.55 42.70 -10.34
C ASP A 356 15.98 43.53 -9.20
N ALA A 357 15.20 42.87 -8.33
CA ALA A 357 14.78 43.44 -7.07
C ALA A 357 15.95 43.36 -6.08
N GLU A 358 17.04 44.08 -6.38
CA GLU A 358 18.10 44.42 -5.44
C GLU A 358 18.16 45.92 -5.23
N GLY A 359 17.92 46.28 -3.93
CA GLY A 359 18.47 47.53 -3.46
C GLY A 359 17.49 48.61 -3.02
N SER A 360 17.01 48.49 -1.81
CA SER A 360 16.90 49.70 -0.99
C SER A 360 17.04 49.34 0.49
N ASP A 361 18.28 49.06 0.89
CA ASP A 361 18.72 49.37 2.25
C ASP A 361 19.84 50.40 2.15
N ALA A 362 19.52 51.68 2.34
CA ALA A 362 20.44 52.69 2.81
C ALA A 362 19.65 53.93 3.23
N GLU A 363 19.53 54.16 4.46
CA GLU A 363 19.62 55.28 5.41
C GLU A 363 18.52 55.34 6.45
#